data_19f099361f431bf2c8e9eeb9e756ba78
#
_entry.id   19f099361f431bf2c8e9eeb9e756ba78
#
_cell.length_a   1.000
_cell.length_b   1.000
_cell.length_c   1.000
_cell.angle_alpha   90.00
_cell.angle_beta   90.00
_cell.angle_gamma   90.00
#
_symmetry.space_group_name_H-M   'P 1'
#
loop_
_entity.id
_entity.type
_entity.pdbx_description
1 polymer ?
#
loop_
_entity_poly.entity_id
_entity_poly.type
_entity_poly.pdbx_seq_one_letter_code
_entity_poly.pdbx_strand_id
1 'polypeptide(L)'
;MKAARLFTYDKPLKLVDVETPRLKNPTDVIVRVTGAGVCHTDLHIVEGVWKEKVQVSLPYTLGHENAGIVEDVGSAVTSVKKG
;
A
#
# COMPACT_ATOMS: atom_id res chain seq x y z
N MET A 1 -6.32 -11.45 1.18
CA MET A 1 -6.04 -10.91 -0.16
C MET A 1 -4.58 -11.09 -0.51
N LYS A 2 -4.26 -11.01 -1.77
CA LYS A 2 -2.87 -11.15 -2.21
C LYS A 2 -2.16 -9.79 -2.24
N ALA A 3 -0.90 -9.80 -1.81
CA ALA A 3 -0.04 -8.61 -1.86
C ALA A 3 1.37 -8.99 -2.31
N ALA A 4 1.97 -8.13 -3.12
CA ALA A 4 3.38 -8.25 -3.49
C ALA A 4 4.20 -7.46 -2.47
N ARG A 5 5.01 -8.15 -1.69
CA ARG A 5 5.73 -7.56 -0.56
C ARG A 5 7.23 -7.69 -0.69
N LEU A 6 7.94 -6.66 -0.23
CA LEU A 6 9.39 -6.66 -0.13
C LEU A 6 9.79 -7.21 1.25
N PHE A 7 10.49 -8.33 1.26
CA PHE A 7 11.01 -8.95 2.49
C PHE A 7 12.46 -8.61 2.77
N THR A 8 13.24 -8.39 1.71
CA THR A 8 14.67 -8.07 1.80
C THR A 8 15.02 -7.11 0.67
N TYR A 9 15.84 -6.10 0.97
CA TYR A 9 16.32 -5.19 -0.07
C TYR A 9 17.08 -5.94 -1.17
N ASP A 10 17.00 -5.41 -2.39
CA ASP A 10 17.68 -5.93 -3.56
C ASP A 10 17.32 -7.37 -3.92
N LYS A 11 16.10 -7.76 -3.58
CA LYS A 11 15.53 -9.07 -3.91
C LYS A 11 14.14 -8.87 -4.54
N PRO A 12 13.68 -9.84 -5.38
CA PRO A 12 12.34 -9.76 -5.95
C PRO A 12 11.27 -9.68 -4.87
N LEU A 13 10.17 -8.98 -5.20
CA LEU A 13 8.98 -9.01 -4.37
C LEU A 13 8.38 -10.41 -4.35
N LYS A 14 7.75 -10.77 -3.24
CA LYS A 14 7.03 -12.04 -3.12
C LYS A 14 5.54 -11.80 -3.06
N LEU A 15 4.79 -12.59 -3.82
CA LEU A 15 3.33 -12.58 -3.76
C LEU A 15 2.88 -13.45 -2.58
N VAL A 16 2.24 -12.85 -1.61
CA VAL A 16 1.80 -13.53 -0.39
C VAL A 16 0.35 -13.20 -0.08
N ASP A 17 -0.30 -14.03 0.72
CA ASP A 17 -1.62 -13.72 1.25
C ASP A 17 -1.48 -12.89 2.53
N VAL A 18 -2.24 -11.80 2.59
CA VAL A 18 -2.30 -10.94 3.77
C VAL A 18 -3.74 -10.73 4.17
N GLU A 19 -3.96 -10.31 5.41
CA GLU A 19 -5.28 -9.98 5.90
C GLU A 19 -5.86 -8.82 5.11
N THR A 20 -7.14 -8.91 4.73
CA THR A 20 -7.82 -7.79 4.08
C THR A 20 -7.95 -6.64 5.07
N PRO A 21 -7.57 -5.41 4.68
CA PRO A 21 -7.66 -4.27 5.57
C PRO A 21 -9.07 -4.02 6.08
N ARG A 22 -9.18 -3.50 7.29
CA ARG A 22 -10.44 -3.14 7.93
C ARG A 22 -10.38 -1.70 8.42
N LEU A 23 -11.55 -1.08 8.56
CA LEU A 23 -11.65 0.22 9.21
C LEU A 23 -11.23 0.09 10.67
N LYS A 24 -10.26 0.88 11.09
CA LYS A 24 -9.76 0.90 12.49
C LYS A 24 -10.14 2.18 13.21
N ASN A 25 -10.23 3.29 12.48
CA ASN A 25 -10.52 4.61 13.02
C ASN A 25 -11.71 5.23 12.27
N PRO A 26 -12.46 6.16 12.91
CA PRO A 26 -13.58 6.82 12.25
C PRO A 26 -13.20 7.61 10.99
N THR A 27 -11.94 7.96 10.84
CA THR A 27 -11.43 8.73 9.69
C THR A 27 -10.84 7.85 8.58
N ASP A 28 -10.84 6.54 8.75
CA ASP A 28 -10.27 5.61 7.77
C ASP A 28 -11.18 5.45 6.55
N VAL A 29 -10.54 5.21 5.41
CA VAL A 29 -11.21 4.90 4.14
C VAL A 29 -10.58 3.62 3.58
N ILE A 30 -11.44 2.70 3.14
CA ILE A 30 -10.97 1.51 2.41
C ILE A 30 -11.26 1.72 0.94
N VAL A 31 -10.23 1.60 0.13
CA VAL A 31 -10.28 1.74 -1.33
C VAL A 31 -10.05 0.38 -1.97
N ARG A 32 -10.96 -0.01 -2.87
CA ARG A 32 -10.74 -1.15 -3.76
C ARG A 32 -9.90 -0.66 -4.93
N VAL A 33 -8.62 -0.97 -4.90
CA VAL A 33 -7.66 -0.51 -5.91
C VAL A 33 -7.95 -1.16 -7.26
N THR A 34 -8.14 -0.34 -8.29
CA THR A 34 -8.38 -0.79 -9.67
C THR A 34 -7.19 -0.53 -10.56
N GLY A 35 -6.26 0.30 -10.14
CA GLY A 35 -5.03 0.59 -10.87
C GLY A 35 -3.93 1.03 -9.91
N ALA A 36 -2.71 0.61 -10.20
CA ALA A 36 -1.54 0.98 -9.43
C ALA A 36 -0.38 1.23 -10.37
N GLY A 37 0.20 2.42 -10.31
CA GLY A 37 1.35 2.79 -11.13
C GLY A 37 2.66 2.33 -10.51
N VAL A 38 3.65 2.06 -11.35
CA VAL A 38 5.02 1.80 -10.91
C VAL A 38 5.82 3.08 -11.07
N CYS A 39 6.48 3.49 -9.99
CA CYS A 39 7.30 4.70 -9.94
C CYS A 39 8.76 4.33 -9.71
N HIS A 40 9.66 5.19 -10.16
CA HIS A 40 11.10 5.03 -9.93
C HIS A 40 11.43 4.92 -8.43
N THR A 41 10.67 5.60 -7.58
CA THR A 41 10.81 5.50 -6.12
C THR A 41 10.64 4.07 -5.63
N ASP A 42 9.71 3.30 -6.21
CA ASP A 42 9.49 1.91 -5.84
C ASP A 42 10.74 1.07 -6.11
N LEU A 43 11.40 1.29 -7.26
CA LEU A 43 12.64 0.61 -7.61
C LEU A 43 13.77 0.98 -6.64
N HIS A 44 13.87 2.25 -6.26
CA HIS A 44 14.87 2.71 -5.28
C HIS A 44 14.65 2.08 -3.91
N ILE A 45 13.40 1.91 -3.48
CA ILE A 45 13.09 1.26 -2.21
C ILE A 45 13.51 -0.22 -2.26
N VAL A 46 13.20 -0.93 -3.34
CA VAL A 46 13.58 -2.34 -3.50
C VAL A 46 15.10 -2.50 -3.48
N GLU A 47 15.82 -1.63 -4.17
CA GLU A 47 17.29 -1.64 -4.22
C GLU A 47 17.94 -1.23 -2.90
N GLY A 48 17.19 -0.59 -2.01
CA GLY A 48 17.72 -0.09 -0.76
C GLY A 48 18.58 1.15 -0.91
N VAL A 49 18.47 1.88 -2.03
CA VAL A 49 19.26 3.10 -2.29
C VAL A 49 19.05 4.17 -1.22
N TRP A 50 17.82 4.26 -0.72
CA TRP A 50 17.44 5.26 0.29
C TRP A 50 17.25 4.66 1.69
N LYS A 51 17.78 3.46 1.95
CA LYS A 51 17.54 2.76 3.22
C LYS A 51 17.95 3.56 4.46
N GLU A 52 18.90 4.49 4.33
CA GLU A 52 19.34 5.36 5.41
C GLU A 52 18.47 6.60 5.57
N LYS A 53 17.77 7.03 4.49
CA LYS A 53 16.91 8.22 4.48
C LYS A 53 15.43 7.87 4.58
N VAL A 54 15.02 6.81 3.89
CA VAL A 54 13.65 6.32 3.91
C VAL A 54 13.67 4.92 4.49
N GLN A 55 13.36 4.84 5.77
CA GLN A 55 13.31 3.55 6.46
C GLN A 55 11.91 2.96 6.32
N VAL A 56 11.85 1.76 5.80
CA VAL A 56 10.60 0.99 5.73
C VAL A 56 10.73 -0.24 6.61
N SER A 57 9.64 -0.59 7.29
CA SER A 57 9.58 -1.83 8.05
C SER A 57 9.36 -3.00 7.10
N LEU A 58 10.31 -3.92 7.03
CA LEU A 58 10.19 -5.13 6.23
C LEU A 58 9.44 -6.22 7.01
N PRO A 59 8.57 -6.99 6.40
CA PRO A 59 8.14 -6.92 5.01
C PRO A 59 7.29 -5.68 4.73
N TYR A 60 7.40 -5.13 3.53
CA TYR A 60 6.75 -3.88 3.13
C TYR A 60 5.99 -4.05 1.82
N THR A 61 4.77 -3.55 1.77
CA THR A 61 3.96 -3.50 0.55
C THR A 61 4.16 -2.14 -0.13
N LEU A 62 4.76 -2.16 -1.32
CA LEU A 62 5.08 -0.97 -2.09
C LEU A 62 3.86 -0.43 -2.85
N GLY A 63 4.01 0.78 -3.35
CA GLY A 63 3.05 1.44 -4.22
C GLY A 63 2.47 2.69 -3.60
N HIS A 64 2.59 3.81 -4.30
CA HIS A 64 2.03 5.10 -3.87
C HIS A 64 1.29 5.82 -5.00
N GLU A 65 1.12 5.18 -6.17
CA GLU A 65 0.38 5.71 -7.30
C GLU A 65 -0.87 4.86 -7.53
N ASN A 66 -1.78 4.87 -6.57
CA ASN A 66 -2.94 4.01 -6.56
C ASN A 66 -4.22 4.77 -6.92
N ALA A 67 -5.08 4.12 -7.68
CA ALA A 67 -6.42 4.61 -8.00
C ALA A 67 -7.43 3.49 -7.79
N GLY A 68 -8.62 3.85 -7.35
CA GLY A 68 -9.64 2.85 -7.08
C GLY A 68 -10.98 3.45 -6.71
N ILE A 69 -11.85 2.61 -6.23
CA ILE A 69 -13.22 2.96 -5.82
C ILE A 69 -13.31 2.81 -4.31
N VAL A 70 -13.89 3.81 -3.65
CA VAL A 70 -14.11 3.77 -2.20
C VAL A 70 -15.07 2.63 -1.89
N GLU A 71 -14.61 1.66 -1.11
CA GLU A 71 -15.40 0.48 -0.75
C GLU A 71 -16.09 0.65 0.61
N ASP A 72 -15.43 1.31 1.54
CA ASP A 72 -15.99 1.57 2.86
C ASP A 72 -15.36 2.82 3.47
N VAL A 73 -16.11 3.49 4.35
CA VAL A 73 -15.66 4.71 5.02
C VAL A 73 -15.95 4.64 6.50
N GLY A 74 -15.08 5.26 7.30
CA GLY A 74 -15.32 5.46 8.72
C GLY A 74 -16.42 6.47 8.98
N SER A 75 -16.98 6.46 10.18
CA SER A 75 -18.14 7.29 10.55
C SER A 75 -17.88 8.80 10.49
N ALA A 76 -16.62 9.23 10.61
CA ALA A 76 -16.26 10.65 10.56
C ALA A 76 -15.79 11.12 9.18
N VAL A 77 -15.81 10.27 8.17
CA VAL A 77 -15.37 10.62 6.80
C VAL A 77 -16.48 11.40 6.09
N THR A 78 -16.13 12.60 5.60
CA THR A 78 -17.06 13.50 4.90
C THR A 78 -16.57 13.89 3.50
N SER A 79 -15.28 13.80 3.22
CA SER A 79 -14.69 14.23 1.94
C SER A 79 -14.94 13.28 0.78
N VAL A 80 -15.18 12.00 1.07
CA VAL A 80 -15.49 10.96 0.09
C VAL A 80 -16.62 10.09 0.63
N LYS A 81 -17.23 9.33 -0.26
CA LYS A 81 -18.29 8.39 0.10
C LYS A 81 -18.14 7.12 -0.73
N LYS A 82 -18.77 6.05 -0.27
CA LYS A 82 -18.78 4.75 -0.94
C LYS A 82 -19.26 4.86 -2.39
N GLY A 83 -18.46 4.31 -3.28
CA GLY A 83 -18.77 4.32 -4.73
C GLY A 83 -18.05 5.37 -5.53
#